data_d591baf0b64fc95f14f0a41d5d2cf2ca
#
_entry.id   d591baf0b64fc95f14f0a41d5d2cf2ca
#
_cell.length_a   1.000
_cell.length_b   1.000
_cell.length_c   1.000
_cell.angle_alpha   90.00
_cell.angle_beta   90.00
_cell.angle_gamma   90.00
#
_symmetry.space_group_name_H-M   'P 1'
#
loop_
_entity.id
_entity.type
_entity.pdbx_description
1 polymer ?
#
loop_
_entity_poly.entity_id
_entity_poly.type
_entity_poly.pdbx_seq_one_letter_code
_entity_poly.pdbx_strand_id
1 'polypeptide(L)'
;DIDVVTIGNGIALAKKVASLLPNKPKVQVFKTYGTAMLRYKDIELEFVGARKESYAEDSRNPEVTEGTLEDDQNRRDFTINALAISLNNDDYGTLLDPFNGIKDLANKIIKTPLNPDITYSDDPLRMMRAIRFATQLNFEIEEHSLKAIAKNAPRLAIITKERIIVELNKIIDAKKPSIGFLLLEKTNLLEMILPELIALKGVEEVEGQKHKDNFYHTLEVLDNISRTT
;
A
#
# COMPACT_ATOMS: atom_id res chain seq x y z
N ASP A 1 -11.93 -3.49 -11.17
CA ASP A 1 -11.71 -4.65 -10.29
C ASP A 1 -12.57 -4.51 -9.05
N ILE A 2 -13.09 -5.62 -8.53
CA ILE A 2 -13.92 -5.66 -7.33
C ILE A 2 -13.38 -6.76 -6.41
N ASP A 3 -13.03 -6.38 -5.19
CA ASP A 3 -12.59 -7.30 -4.14
C ASP A 3 -13.78 -7.72 -3.28
N VAL A 4 -14.01 -9.01 -3.15
CA VAL A 4 -15.09 -9.58 -2.34
C VAL A 4 -14.50 -10.33 -1.16
N VAL A 5 -14.74 -9.83 0.05
CA VAL A 5 -14.35 -10.50 1.30
C VAL A 5 -15.54 -11.32 1.82
N THR A 6 -15.30 -12.56 2.21
CA THR A 6 -16.31 -13.42 2.83
C THR A 6 -15.81 -14.02 4.13
N ILE A 7 -16.69 -14.20 5.10
CA ILE A 7 -16.38 -15.02 6.28
C ILE A 7 -16.39 -16.47 5.83
N GLY A 8 -15.25 -17.17 6.02
CA GLY A 8 -15.04 -18.53 5.54
C GLY A 8 -14.34 -18.62 4.18
N ASN A 9 -14.70 -19.59 3.35
CA ASN A 9 -13.91 -19.98 2.18
C ASN A 9 -14.23 -19.15 0.92
N GLY A 10 -13.36 -18.18 0.58
CA GLY A 10 -13.50 -17.33 -0.61
C GLY A 10 -13.48 -18.13 -1.93
N ILE A 11 -12.69 -19.21 -2.01
CA ILE A 11 -12.63 -20.09 -3.21
C ILE A 11 -13.99 -20.77 -3.45
N ALA A 12 -14.63 -21.23 -2.37
CA ALA A 12 -15.94 -21.87 -2.46
C ALA A 12 -17.00 -20.87 -2.93
N LEU A 13 -16.96 -19.63 -2.38
CA LEU A 13 -17.86 -18.56 -2.81
C LEU A 13 -17.66 -18.21 -4.29
N ALA A 14 -16.42 -18.03 -4.74
CA ALA A 14 -16.10 -17.76 -6.16
C ALA A 14 -16.68 -18.82 -7.10
N LYS A 15 -16.51 -20.11 -6.76
CA LYS A 15 -17.06 -21.22 -7.54
C LYS A 15 -18.59 -21.21 -7.58
N LYS A 16 -19.23 -20.90 -6.44
CA LYS A 16 -20.68 -20.79 -6.37
C LYS A 16 -21.19 -19.61 -7.22
N VAL A 17 -20.58 -18.44 -7.12
CA VAL A 17 -20.91 -17.28 -7.96
C VAL A 17 -20.73 -17.61 -9.44
N ALA A 18 -19.59 -18.19 -9.84
CA ALA A 18 -19.35 -18.59 -11.23
C ALA A 18 -20.42 -19.55 -11.76
N SER A 19 -20.90 -20.48 -10.93
CA SER A 19 -21.95 -21.43 -11.33
C SER A 19 -23.31 -20.80 -11.60
N LEU A 20 -23.58 -19.65 -10.99
CA LEU A 20 -24.84 -18.90 -11.14
C LEU A 20 -24.77 -17.84 -12.25
N LEU A 21 -23.59 -17.47 -12.70
CA LEU A 21 -23.42 -16.50 -13.78
C LEU A 21 -23.66 -17.12 -15.16
N PRO A 22 -24.19 -16.35 -16.13
CA PRO A 22 -24.26 -16.77 -17.53
C PRO A 22 -22.87 -17.20 -18.03
N ASN A 23 -22.85 -18.24 -18.89
CA ASN A 23 -21.64 -18.82 -19.45
C ASN A 23 -20.66 -19.43 -18.44
N LYS A 24 -20.97 -19.50 -17.17
CA LYS A 24 -20.18 -20.13 -16.09
C LYS A 24 -18.70 -19.83 -16.23
N PRO A 25 -18.26 -18.58 -15.99
CA PRO A 25 -16.89 -18.16 -16.20
C PRO A 25 -15.90 -19.03 -15.42
N LYS A 26 -14.71 -19.22 -16.00
CA LYS A 26 -13.63 -20.01 -15.37
C LYS A 26 -13.14 -19.29 -14.10
N VAL A 27 -13.05 -20.03 -13.00
CA VAL A 27 -12.46 -19.57 -11.75
C VAL A 27 -10.97 -19.91 -11.72
N GLN A 28 -10.13 -18.91 -11.56
CA GLN A 28 -8.70 -19.06 -11.27
C GLN A 28 -8.51 -19.14 -9.76
N VAL A 29 -7.79 -20.16 -9.29
CA VAL A 29 -7.63 -20.43 -7.85
C VAL A 29 -6.17 -20.29 -7.47
N PHE A 30 -5.90 -19.46 -6.48
CA PHE A 30 -4.57 -19.20 -5.91
C PHE A 30 -4.51 -19.84 -4.51
N LYS A 31 -4.27 -21.15 -4.47
CA LYS A 31 -4.35 -21.96 -3.24
C LYS A 31 -3.46 -21.46 -2.11
N THR A 32 -2.24 -21.01 -2.44
CA THR A 32 -1.26 -20.51 -1.47
C THR A 32 -1.77 -19.29 -0.70
N TYR A 33 -2.63 -18.48 -1.33
CA TYR A 33 -3.17 -17.26 -0.74
C TYR A 33 -4.62 -17.40 -0.27
N GLY A 34 -5.24 -18.58 -0.52
CA GLY A 34 -6.65 -18.79 -0.22
C GLY A 34 -7.62 -17.90 -1.03
N THR A 35 -7.17 -17.39 -2.18
CA THR A 35 -7.95 -16.47 -3.02
C THR A 35 -8.40 -17.13 -4.32
N ALA A 36 -9.42 -16.58 -4.93
CA ALA A 36 -9.88 -16.98 -6.26
C ALA A 36 -10.37 -15.77 -7.04
N MET A 37 -10.17 -15.80 -8.33
CA MET A 37 -10.53 -14.75 -9.26
C MET A 37 -11.40 -15.31 -10.38
N LEU A 38 -12.37 -14.52 -10.81
CA LEU A 38 -13.10 -14.76 -12.05
C LEU A 38 -13.31 -13.45 -12.81
N ARG A 39 -13.34 -13.58 -14.13
CA ARG A 39 -13.66 -12.44 -15.01
C ARG A 39 -15.07 -12.63 -15.57
N TYR A 40 -15.90 -11.63 -15.36
CA TYR A 40 -17.25 -11.60 -15.93
C TYR A 40 -17.45 -10.30 -16.70
N LYS A 41 -17.63 -10.41 -18.03
CA LYS A 41 -17.55 -9.28 -18.95
C LYS A 41 -16.20 -8.57 -18.81
N ASP A 42 -16.21 -7.27 -18.57
CA ASP A 42 -15.01 -6.43 -18.40
C ASP A 42 -14.62 -6.23 -16.93
N ILE A 43 -15.30 -6.92 -16.01
CA ILE A 43 -15.06 -6.81 -14.57
C ILE A 43 -14.28 -8.02 -14.09
N GLU A 44 -13.23 -7.78 -13.32
CA GLU A 44 -12.50 -8.77 -12.57
C GLU A 44 -13.00 -8.78 -11.12
N LEU A 45 -13.38 -9.97 -10.64
CA LEU A 45 -13.86 -10.20 -9.29
C LEU A 45 -12.86 -11.07 -8.56
N GLU A 46 -12.24 -10.54 -7.50
CA GLU A 46 -11.38 -11.29 -6.61
C GLU A 46 -12.12 -11.66 -5.33
N PHE A 47 -12.02 -12.93 -4.92
CA PHE A 47 -12.68 -13.46 -3.73
C PHE A 47 -11.64 -13.91 -2.73
N VAL A 48 -11.75 -13.41 -1.50
CA VAL A 48 -10.85 -13.73 -0.40
C VAL A 48 -11.65 -14.07 0.86
N GLY A 49 -11.20 -15.07 1.61
CA GLY A 49 -11.71 -15.31 2.95
C GLY A 49 -11.20 -14.25 3.92
N ALA A 50 -12.08 -13.76 4.79
CA ALA A 50 -11.66 -12.92 5.90
C ALA A 50 -10.64 -13.68 6.76
N ARG A 51 -9.54 -13.02 7.12
CA ARG A 51 -8.43 -13.68 7.78
C ARG A 51 -7.81 -12.82 8.87
N LYS A 52 -7.31 -13.50 9.88
CA LYS A 52 -6.45 -12.94 10.90
C LYS A 52 -5.00 -13.27 10.56
N GLU A 53 -4.12 -12.31 10.71
CA GLU A 53 -2.69 -12.45 10.47
C GLU A 53 -1.93 -12.26 11.79
N SER A 54 -0.93 -13.08 12.05
CA SER A 54 0.02 -12.92 13.14
C SER A 54 1.44 -12.97 12.56
N TYR A 55 2.32 -12.08 13.04
CA TYR A 55 3.66 -11.91 12.49
C TYR A 55 4.70 -12.29 13.54
N ALA A 56 5.73 -13.05 13.12
CA ALA A 56 6.92 -13.27 13.90
C ALA A 56 7.89 -12.08 13.72
N GLU A 57 8.71 -11.80 14.75
CA GLU A 57 9.59 -10.62 14.77
C GLU A 57 10.56 -10.55 13.59
N ASP A 58 11.07 -11.71 13.14
CA ASP A 58 12.05 -11.81 12.04
C ASP A 58 11.43 -12.18 10.70
N SER A 59 10.10 -12.20 10.59
CA SER A 59 9.41 -12.62 9.38
C SER A 59 8.29 -11.66 9.03
N ARG A 60 8.22 -11.29 7.75
CA ARG A 60 7.08 -10.58 7.17
C ARG A 60 5.98 -11.50 6.68
N ASN A 61 6.21 -12.81 6.67
CA ASN A 61 5.21 -13.79 6.25
C ASN A 61 4.32 -14.12 7.44
N PRO A 62 3.04 -13.70 7.43
CA PRO A 62 2.16 -13.97 8.53
C PRO A 62 1.76 -15.44 8.60
N GLU A 63 1.52 -15.92 9.80
CA GLU A 63 0.64 -17.05 10.00
C GLU A 63 -0.80 -16.58 9.76
N VAL A 64 -1.52 -17.29 8.91
CA VAL A 64 -2.86 -16.91 8.48
C VAL A 64 -3.86 -17.91 9.02
N THR A 65 -4.86 -17.40 9.74
CA THR A 65 -6.01 -18.19 10.21
C THR A 65 -7.31 -17.57 9.71
N GLU A 66 -8.40 -18.33 9.71
CA GLU A 66 -9.72 -17.78 9.45
C GLU A 66 -10.04 -16.70 10.48
N GLY A 67 -10.59 -15.58 10.02
CA GLY A 67 -10.90 -14.41 10.84
C GLY A 67 -12.30 -13.87 10.59
N THR A 68 -12.65 -12.88 11.40
CA THR A 68 -13.84 -12.06 11.23
C THR A 68 -13.59 -10.95 10.20
N LEU A 69 -14.63 -10.23 9.79
CA LEU A 69 -14.48 -9.03 8.97
C LEU A 69 -13.64 -7.97 9.69
N GLU A 70 -13.82 -7.83 11.00
CA GLU A 70 -13.02 -6.92 11.84
C GLU A 70 -11.53 -7.29 11.81
N ASP A 71 -11.20 -8.58 11.94
CA ASP A 71 -9.80 -9.04 11.81
C ASP A 71 -9.22 -8.68 10.44
N ASP A 72 -10.01 -8.86 9.36
CA ASP A 72 -9.56 -8.51 8.01
C ASP A 72 -9.36 -7.01 7.82
N GLN A 73 -10.25 -6.17 8.37
CA GLN A 73 -10.12 -4.72 8.32
C GLN A 73 -8.95 -4.21 9.17
N ASN A 74 -8.74 -4.79 10.36
CA ASN A 74 -7.65 -4.43 11.28
C ASN A 74 -6.26 -4.67 10.68
N ARG A 75 -6.08 -5.70 9.86
CA ARG A 75 -4.79 -6.02 9.22
C ARG A 75 -4.48 -5.18 7.97
N ARG A 76 -5.42 -4.36 7.48
CA ARG A 76 -5.21 -3.50 6.30
C ARG A 76 -4.14 -2.46 6.55
N ASP A 77 -3.52 -1.99 5.49
CA ASP A 77 -2.44 -1.01 5.56
C ASP A 77 -2.94 0.40 5.94
N PHE A 78 -4.06 0.85 5.32
CA PHE A 78 -4.59 2.21 5.54
C PHE A 78 -6.10 2.21 5.72
N THR A 79 -6.59 3.22 6.47
CA THR A 79 -8.01 3.42 6.75
C THR A 79 -8.84 3.52 5.47
N ILE A 80 -8.31 4.22 4.45
CA ILE A 80 -8.96 4.40 3.14
C ILE A 80 -9.07 3.08 2.35
N ASN A 81 -8.28 2.06 2.69
CA ASN A 81 -8.28 0.72 2.08
C ASN A 81 -9.04 -0.31 2.94
N ALA A 82 -9.60 0.11 4.08
CA ALA A 82 -10.35 -0.73 4.99
C ALA A 82 -11.88 -0.54 4.89
N LEU A 83 -12.33 0.26 3.94
CA LEU A 83 -13.74 0.49 3.64
C LEU A 83 -14.35 -0.76 2.99
N ALA A 84 -15.58 -1.08 3.35
CA ALA A 84 -16.33 -2.16 2.72
C ALA A 84 -17.80 -1.79 2.56
N ILE A 85 -18.48 -2.45 1.64
CA ILE A 85 -19.94 -2.35 1.46
C ILE A 85 -20.52 -3.74 1.68
N SER A 86 -21.50 -3.86 2.56
CA SER A 86 -22.16 -5.12 2.83
C SER A 86 -22.97 -5.62 1.64
N LEU A 87 -22.81 -6.90 1.33
CA LEU A 87 -23.62 -7.63 0.34
C LEU A 87 -24.57 -8.64 0.99
N ASN A 88 -24.68 -8.66 2.33
CA ASN A 88 -25.63 -9.54 3.02
C ASN A 88 -27.05 -9.01 2.86
N ASN A 89 -28.05 -9.90 2.94
CA ASN A 89 -29.43 -9.53 2.75
C ASN A 89 -29.95 -8.51 3.78
N ASP A 90 -29.51 -8.64 5.04
CA ASP A 90 -30.05 -7.86 6.17
C ASP A 90 -29.55 -6.42 6.19
N ASP A 91 -28.38 -6.17 5.63
CA ASP A 91 -27.70 -4.87 5.64
C ASP A 91 -27.11 -4.48 4.27
N TYR A 92 -27.73 -4.98 3.19
CA TYR A 92 -27.27 -4.78 1.82
C TYR A 92 -27.07 -3.30 1.48
N GLY A 93 -25.86 -2.98 0.97
CA GLY A 93 -25.49 -1.62 0.58
C GLY A 93 -24.99 -0.75 1.73
N THR A 94 -24.97 -1.25 2.98
CA THR A 94 -24.45 -0.50 4.12
C THR A 94 -22.93 -0.33 4.00
N LEU A 95 -22.47 0.90 4.15
CA LEU A 95 -21.03 1.23 4.23
C LEU A 95 -20.49 0.85 5.60
N LEU A 96 -19.42 0.09 5.60
CA LEU A 96 -18.67 -0.31 6.79
C LEU A 96 -17.34 0.47 6.83
N ASP A 97 -17.22 1.40 7.77
CA ASP A 97 -16.07 2.29 7.95
C ASP A 97 -15.70 2.40 9.43
N PRO A 98 -15.09 1.34 10.00
CA PRO A 98 -14.78 1.31 11.44
C PRO A 98 -13.67 2.29 11.84
N PHE A 99 -12.89 2.81 10.90
CA PHE A 99 -11.72 3.65 11.17
C PHE A 99 -11.86 5.11 10.69
N ASN A 100 -13.06 5.52 10.26
CA ASN A 100 -13.30 6.82 9.65
C ASN A 100 -12.49 7.06 8.35
N GLY A 101 -12.32 6.04 7.54
CA GLY A 101 -11.58 6.09 6.27
C GLY A 101 -12.19 7.06 5.27
N ILE A 102 -13.52 7.24 5.24
CA ILE A 102 -14.20 8.28 4.43
C ILE A 102 -13.74 9.68 4.83
N LYS A 103 -13.59 9.93 6.13
CA LYS A 103 -13.10 11.23 6.63
C LYS A 103 -11.63 11.44 6.23
N ASP A 104 -10.80 10.41 6.36
CA ASP A 104 -9.39 10.47 5.96
C ASP A 104 -9.26 10.68 4.44
N LEU A 105 -10.11 10.02 3.64
CA LEU A 105 -10.17 10.22 2.19
C LEU A 105 -10.55 11.67 1.84
N ALA A 106 -11.58 12.23 2.48
CA ALA A 106 -12.02 13.60 2.26
C ALA A 106 -10.95 14.63 2.66
N ASN A 107 -10.20 14.34 3.74
CA ASN A 107 -9.12 15.18 4.22
C ASN A 107 -7.78 14.92 3.51
N LYS A 108 -7.72 13.96 2.57
CA LYS A 108 -6.51 13.56 1.84
C LYS A 108 -5.40 13.07 2.78
N ILE A 109 -5.72 12.19 3.71
CA ILE A 109 -4.80 11.68 4.73
C ILE A 109 -4.57 10.18 4.50
N ILE A 110 -3.30 9.75 4.54
CA ILE A 110 -2.87 8.36 4.65
C ILE A 110 -2.61 8.05 6.12
N LYS A 111 -3.39 7.13 6.67
CA LYS A 111 -3.35 6.74 8.07
C LYS A 111 -3.57 5.25 8.22
N THR A 112 -2.90 4.60 9.17
CA THR A 112 -3.10 3.17 9.47
C THR A 112 -4.37 2.96 10.30
N PRO A 113 -5.08 1.83 10.12
CA PRO A 113 -6.24 1.48 10.95
C PRO A 113 -5.92 1.40 12.44
N LEU A 114 -4.80 0.76 12.76
CA LEU A 114 -4.30 0.55 14.11
C LEU A 114 -3.00 1.32 14.36
N ASN A 115 -2.30 0.97 15.45
CA ASN A 115 -1.02 1.57 15.80
C ASN A 115 -0.01 1.46 14.64
N PRO A 116 0.49 2.58 14.10
CA PRO A 116 1.39 2.57 12.95
C PRO A 116 2.73 1.87 13.24
N ASP A 117 3.25 1.93 14.47
CA ASP A 117 4.48 1.22 14.83
C ASP A 117 4.33 -0.30 14.62
N ILE A 118 3.21 -0.87 15.03
CA ILE A 118 2.91 -2.29 14.84
C ILE A 118 2.69 -2.57 13.36
N THR A 119 1.84 -1.78 12.70
CA THR A 119 1.50 -1.95 11.27
C THR A 119 2.73 -1.96 10.36
N TYR A 120 3.72 -1.09 10.62
CA TYR A 120 4.95 -1.02 9.81
C TYR A 120 6.01 -2.02 10.28
N SER A 121 5.97 -2.45 11.54
CA SER A 121 6.81 -3.54 12.02
C SER A 121 6.39 -4.88 11.43
N ASP A 122 5.09 -5.16 11.35
CA ASP A 122 4.53 -6.41 10.83
C ASP A 122 4.84 -6.62 9.35
N ASP A 123 4.57 -5.63 8.50
CA ASP A 123 4.99 -5.65 7.08
C ASP A 123 5.67 -4.32 6.72
N PRO A 124 7.01 -4.26 6.75
CA PRO A 124 7.77 -3.05 6.45
C PRO A 124 7.55 -2.50 5.03
N LEU A 125 7.05 -3.31 4.08
CA LEU A 125 6.70 -2.80 2.75
C LEU A 125 5.56 -1.78 2.80
N ARG A 126 4.72 -1.81 3.85
CA ARG A 126 3.65 -0.82 4.04
C ARG A 126 4.19 0.61 4.19
N MET A 127 5.45 0.78 4.64
CA MET A 127 6.13 2.08 4.65
C MET A 127 6.29 2.65 3.23
N MET A 128 6.79 1.82 2.31
CA MET A 128 6.91 2.19 0.89
C MET A 128 5.55 2.46 0.26
N ARG A 129 4.54 1.65 0.62
CA ARG A 129 3.15 1.82 0.15
C ARG A 129 2.54 3.13 0.65
N ALA A 130 2.79 3.54 1.91
CA ALA A 130 2.33 4.81 2.46
C ALA A 130 2.86 5.99 1.62
N ILE A 131 4.15 6.00 1.35
CA ILE A 131 4.79 7.04 0.54
C ILE A 131 4.27 7.02 -0.91
N ARG A 132 4.12 5.83 -1.50
CA ARG A 132 3.53 5.69 -2.83
C ARG A 132 2.12 6.29 -2.89
N PHE A 133 1.22 5.90 -1.99
CA PHE A 133 -0.14 6.42 -2.00
C PHE A 133 -0.18 7.93 -1.74
N ALA A 134 0.63 8.43 -0.81
CA ALA A 134 0.75 9.86 -0.59
C ALA A 134 1.17 10.61 -1.87
N THR A 135 2.13 10.04 -2.62
CA THR A 135 2.61 10.63 -3.89
C THR A 135 1.57 10.55 -5.00
N GLN A 136 0.98 9.38 -5.23
CA GLN A 136 0.04 9.14 -6.32
C GLN A 136 -1.28 9.91 -6.16
N LEU A 137 -1.79 9.97 -4.92
CA LEU A 137 -3.06 10.61 -4.59
C LEU A 137 -2.89 12.09 -4.22
N ASN A 138 -1.65 12.56 -4.05
CA ASN A 138 -1.33 13.87 -3.48
C ASN A 138 -2.00 14.05 -2.11
N PHE A 139 -1.79 13.06 -1.23
CA PHE A 139 -2.29 13.02 0.14
C PHE A 139 -1.13 13.24 1.12
N GLU A 140 -1.45 13.68 2.32
CA GLU A 140 -0.50 13.78 3.43
C GLU A 140 -0.47 12.48 4.24
N ILE A 141 0.71 12.10 4.74
CA ILE A 141 0.83 11.01 5.71
C ILE A 141 0.60 11.60 7.09
N GLU A 142 -0.30 10.99 7.86
CA GLU A 142 -0.59 11.37 9.25
C GLU A 142 0.70 11.38 10.08
N GLU A 143 0.85 12.34 10.99
CA GLU A 143 2.11 12.64 11.67
C GLU A 143 2.66 11.44 12.48
N HIS A 144 1.80 10.69 13.18
CA HIS A 144 2.22 9.50 13.93
C HIS A 144 2.67 8.39 12.98
N SER A 145 1.95 8.19 11.87
CA SER A 145 2.37 7.29 10.80
C SER A 145 3.73 7.67 10.23
N LEU A 146 3.96 8.97 9.96
CA LEU A 146 5.23 9.44 9.42
C LEU A 146 6.40 9.19 10.37
N LYS A 147 6.20 9.45 11.67
CA LYS A 147 7.20 9.18 12.71
C LYS A 147 7.47 7.66 12.85
N ALA A 148 6.41 6.85 12.78
CA ALA A 148 6.54 5.40 12.85
C ALA A 148 7.28 4.83 11.64
N ILE A 149 7.10 5.39 10.43
CA ILE A 149 7.88 5.02 9.24
C ILE A 149 9.37 5.28 9.50
N ALA A 150 9.75 6.48 9.94
CA ALA A 150 11.14 6.82 10.21
C ALA A 150 11.78 5.92 11.27
N LYS A 151 11.03 5.58 12.33
CA LYS A 151 11.47 4.67 13.40
C LYS A 151 11.68 3.25 12.90
N ASN A 152 10.79 2.74 12.04
CA ASN A 152 10.81 1.38 11.52
C ASN A 152 11.61 1.23 10.21
N ALA A 153 12.19 2.31 9.67
CA ALA A 153 12.94 2.29 8.40
C ALA A 153 13.99 1.16 8.33
N PRO A 154 14.80 0.87 9.39
CA PRO A 154 15.77 -0.22 9.35
C PRO A 154 15.15 -1.59 9.05
N ARG A 155 13.88 -1.82 9.41
CA ARG A 155 13.19 -3.09 9.12
C ARG A 155 12.94 -3.31 7.62
N LEU A 156 13.11 -2.28 6.78
CA LEU A 156 13.00 -2.45 5.33
C LEU A 156 14.02 -3.47 4.79
N ALA A 157 15.11 -3.70 5.50
CA ALA A 157 16.15 -4.67 5.14
C ALA A 157 15.64 -6.13 5.03
N ILE A 158 14.53 -6.49 5.68
CA ILE A 158 13.92 -7.83 5.54
C ILE A 158 13.07 -7.99 4.27
N ILE A 159 12.81 -6.90 3.55
CA ILE A 159 12.04 -6.90 2.31
C ILE A 159 12.95 -7.16 1.12
N THR A 160 12.51 -8.01 0.19
CA THR A 160 13.29 -8.29 -1.02
C THR A 160 13.35 -7.05 -1.93
N LYS A 161 14.48 -6.87 -2.61
CA LYS A 161 14.72 -5.72 -3.50
C LYS A 161 13.68 -5.62 -4.62
N GLU A 162 13.21 -6.75 -5.12
CA GLU A 162 12.18 -6.81 -6.18
C GLU A 162 10.88 -6.17 -5.72
N ARG A 163 10.46 -6.39 -4.47
CA ARG A 163 9.24 -5.78 -3.93
C ARG A 163 9.41 -4.28 -3.68
N ILE A 164 10.57 -3.87 -3.19
CA ILE A 164 10.90 -2.46 -2.99
C ILE A 164 10.86 -1.73 -4.34
N ILE A 165 11.48 -2.30 -5.37
CA ILE A 165 11.54 -1.73 -6.72
C ILE A 165 10.15 -1.57 -7.35
N VAL A 166 9.24 -2.51 -7.12
CA VAL A 166 7.86 -2.39 -7.60
C VAL A 166 7.15 -1.17 -7.01
N GLU A 167 7.31 -0.91 -5.72
CA GLU A 167 6.73 0.28 -5.09
C GLU A 167 7.47 1.57 -5.52
N LEU A 168 8.79 1.53 -5.64
CA LEU A 168 9.61 2.66 -6.08
C LEU A 168 9.25 3.09 -7.52
N ASN A 169 9.08 2.14 -8.44
CA ASN A 169 8.67 2.43 -9.82
C ASN A 169 7.31 3.15 -9.83
N LYS A 170 6.35 2.70 -9.01
CA LYS A 170 5.05 3.38 -8.90
C LYS A 170 5.13 4.79 -8.31
N ILE A 171 6.16 5.09 -7.51
CA ILE A 171 6.46 6.45 -7.04
C ILE A 171 7.03 7.28 -8.20
N ILE A 172 7.96 6.71 -8.97
CA ILE A 172 8.57 7.37 -10.14
C ILE A 172 7.51 7.69 -11.22
N ASP A 173 6.57 6.77 -11.45
CA ASP A 173 5.48 6.92 -12.44
C ASP A 173 4.36 7.89 -11.97
N ALA A 174 4.46 8.46 -10.77
CA ALA A 174 3.48 9.42 -10.28
C ALA A 174 3.63 10.78 -11.00
N LYS A 175 2.55 11.57 -11.04
CA LYS A 175 2.55 12.91 -11.66
C LYS A 175 3.60 13.87 -11.09
N LYS A 176 4.00 13.68 -9.83
CA LYS A 176 5.00 14.50 -9.15
C LYS A 176 5.84 13.61 -8.21
N PRO A 177 6.76 12.84 -8.79
CA PRO A 177 7.57 11.88 -8.04
C PRO A 177 8.46 12.54 -6.96
N SER A 178 8.84 13.81 -7.12
CA SER A 178 9.62 14.55 -6.11
C SER A 178 8.99 14.49 -4.72
N ILE A 179 7.65 14.50 -4.61
CA ILE A 179 6.94 14.38 -3.33
C ILE A 179 7.33 13.07 -2.64
N GLY A 180 7.32 11.96 -3.38
CA GLY A 180 7.68 10.66 -2.86
C GLY A 180 9.14 10.58 -2.43
N PHE A 181 10.05 11.10 -3.24
CA PHE A 181 11.47 11.10 -2.90
C PHE A 181 11.80 11.96 -1.67
N LEU A 182 11.12 13.11 -1.50
CA LEU A 182 11.26 13.94 -0.29
C LEU A 182 10.70 13.22 0.95
N LEU A 183 9.61 12.47 0.83
CA LEU A 183 9.08 11.66 1.91
C LEU A 183 10.01 10.49 2.24
N LEU A 184 10.57 9.80 1.24
CA LEU A 184 11.57 8.73 1.42
C LEU A 184 12.80 9.26 2.16
N GLU A 185 13.27 10.44 1.79
CA GLU A 185 14.40 11.11 2.44
C GLU A 185 14.07 11.48 3.89
N LYS A 186 12.94 12.16 4.11
CA LYS A 186 12.48 12.58 5.45
C LYS A 186 12.31 11.42 6.42
N THR A 187 12.03 10.23 5.92
CA THR A 187 11.78 9.01 6.71
C THR A 187 12.99 8.08 6.77
N ASN A 188 14.15 8.46 6.27
CA ASN A 188 15.39 7.68 6.16
C ASN A 188 15.26 6.41 5.28
N LEU A 189 14.14 6.23 4.60
CA LEU A 189 13.97 5.09 3.67
C LEU A 189 14.84 5.26 2.42
N LEU A 190 15.10 6.50 1.97
CA LEU A 190 15.89 6.74 0.78
C LEU A 190 17.34 6.28 0.96
N GLU A 191 17.91 6.48 2.14
CA GLU A 191 19.25 6.02 2.47
C GLU A 191 19.38 4.48 2.41
N MET A 192 18.30 3.77 2.77
CA MET A 192 18.25 2.31 2.72
C MET A 192 18.14 1.74 1.29
N ILE A 193 17.59 2.49 0.35
CA ILE A 193 17.28 1.99 -1.01
C ILE A 193 18.14 2.61 -2.11
N LEU A 194 18.53 3.87 -1.97
CA LEU A 194 19.32 4.64 -2.93
C LEU A 194 20.28 5.62 -2.21
N PRO A 195 21.27 5.12 -1.47
CA PRO A 195 22.22 5.97 -0.74
C PRO A 195 23.00 6.90 -1.67
N GLU A 196 23.21 6.50 -2.93
CA GLU A 196 23.89 7.31 -3.93
C GLU A 196 23.13 8.61 -4.24
N LEU A 197 21.80 8.56 -4.20
CA LEU A 197 21.00 9.77 -4.40
C LEU A 197 21.08 10.72 -3.20
N ILE A 198 21.15 10.18 -1.98
CA ILE A 198 21.39 10.98 -0.77
C ILE A 198 22.79 11.64 -0.82
N ALA A 199 23.79 10.94 -1.35
CA ALA A 199 25.14 11.48 -1.49
C ALA A 199 25.23 12.71 -2.43
N LEU A 200 24.21 12.97 -3.24
CA LEU A 200 24.11 14.18 -4.07
C LEU A 200 23.68 15.42 -3.28
N LYS A 201 23.29 15.26 -2.01
CA LYS A 201 22.93 16.42 -1.16
C LYS A 201 24.17 17.26 -0.83
N GLY A 202 23.98 18.52 -0.87
CA GLY A 202 25.00 19.51 -0.53
C GLY A 202 25.27 20.47 -1.67
N VAL A 203 25.78 21.63 -1.30
CA VAL A 203 26.16 22.65 -2.25
C VAL A 203 27.68 22.61 -2.39
N GLU A 204 28.17 22.19 -3.54
CA GLU A 204 29.59 22.31 -3.86
C GLU A 204 29.91 23.76 -4.19
N GLU A 205 30.95 24.28 -3.57
CA GLU A 205 31.51 25.57 -3.91
C GLU A 205 32.77 25.33 -4.76
N VAL A 206 32.67 25.62 -6.06
CA VAL A 206 33.79 25.49 -6.99
C VAL A 206 34.15 26.89 -7.49
N GLU A 207 35.39 27.29 -7.30
CA GLU A 207 35.92 28.61 -7.70
C GLU A 207 35.10 29.80 -7.17
N GLY A 208 34.58 29.71 -5.94
CA GLY A 208 33.79 30.78 -5.30
C GLY A 208 32.35 30.90 -5.81
N GLN A 209 31.90 30.00 -6.68
CA GLN A 209 30.51 29.91 -7.11
C GLN A 209 29.80 28.76 -6.41
N LYS A 210 28.64 29.05 -5.81
CA LYS A 210 27.76 28.04 -5.20
C LYS A 210 26.97 27.37 -6.31
N HIS A 211 27.17 26.06 -6.46
CA HIS A 211 26.36 25.24 -7.35
C HIS A 211 25.01 24.88 -6.69
N LYS A 212 23.99 24.58 -7.53
CA LYS A 212 22.72 24.06 -7.03
C LYS A 212 22.94 22.72 -6.33
N ASP A 213 22.17 22.45 -5.26
CA ASP A 213 22.12 21.15 -4.64
C ASP A 213 21.65 20.10 -5.65
N ASN A 214 22.54 19.18 -6.01
CA ASN A 214 22.31 18.19 -7.06
C ASN A 214 21.17 17.23 -6.73
N PHE A 215 20.89 16.97 -5.45
CA PHE A 215 19.77 16.16 -5.03
C PHE A 215 18.44 16.81 -5.47
N TYR A 216 18.19 18.06 -5.07
CA TYR A 216 16.96 18.77 -5.40
C TYR A 216 16.83 19.02 -6.91
N HIS A 217 17.95 19.30 -7.57
CA HIS A 217 17.97 19.46 -9.03
C HIS A 217 17.57 18.15 -9.75
N THR A 218 18.05 17.00 -9.27
CA THR A 218 17.65 15.68 -9.82
C THR A 218 16.15 15.45 -9.66
N LEU A 219 15.56 15.83 -8.52
CA LEU A 219 14.12 15.71 -8.30
C LEU A 219 13.31 16.63 -9.23
N GLU A 220 13.79 17.85 -9.50
CA GLU A 220 13.17 18.75 -10.50
C GLU A 220 13.19 18.15 -11.91
N VAL A 221 14.31 17.54 -12.30
CA VAL A 221 14.43 16.86 -13.61
C VAL A 221 13.45 15.69 -13.69
N LEU A 222 13.34 14.90 -12.63
CA LEU A 222 12.41 13.77 -12.56
C LEU A 222 10.94 14.23 -12.72
N ASP A 223 10.55 15.31 -12.05
CA ASP A 223 9.22 15.90 -12.19
C ASP A 223 8.94 16.42 -13.62
N ASN A 224 9.97 16.93 -14.31
CA ASN A 224 9.80 17.40 -15.68
C ASN A 224 9.62 16.25 -16.67
N ILE A 225 10.32 15.13 -16.45
CA ILE A 225 10.15 13.93 -17.30
C ILE A 225 8.74 13.36 -17.12
N SER A 226 8.25 13.25 -15.88
CA SER A 226 6.92 12.69 -15.60
C SER A 226 5.74 13.51 -16.18
N ARG A 227 5.97 14.78 -16.55
CA ARG A 227 4.96 15.64 -17.19
C ARG A 227 4.90 15.44 -18.71
N THR A 228 5.89 14.81 -19.29
CA THR A 228 6.03 14.64 -20.74
C THR A 228 5.64 13.23 -21.22
N THR A 229 5.39 12.33 -20.28
CA THR A 229 4.92 10.96 -20.52
C THR A 229 3.45 10.84 -20.19
#